data_e21bde29cb588a0d14d1b5931fef6721
#
_entry.id   e21bde29cb588a0d14d1b5931fef6721
#
_cell.length_a   1.000
_cell.length_b   1.000
_cell.length_c   1.000
_cell.angle_alpha   90.00
_cell.angle_beta   90.00
_cell.angle_gamma   90.00
#
_symmetry.space_group_name_H-M   'P 1'
#
loop_
_entity.id
_entity.type
_entity.pdbx_description
1 polymer ?
#
loop_
_entity_poly.entity_id
_entity_poly.type
_entity_poly.pdbx_seq_one_letter_code
_entity_poly.pdbx_strand_id
1 'polypeptide(L)'
;MLDQGVWAEVRVGGEQLRLFSERNAQGVQASVYNVTAKNWIAPSEPVDDIEQGKDRAVAHARAYLRKSGNLELPSLEWKKSNSA
;
A
#
# COMPACT_ATOMS: atom_id res chain seq x y z
N MET A 1 2.07 23.46 -0.76
CA MET A 1 2.35 22.25 -1.50
C MET A 1 1.31 21.18 -1.21
N LEU A 2 0.87 20.49 -2.22
CA LEU A 2 -0.15 19.46 -2.03
C LEU A 2 0.42 18.24 -1.31
N ASP A 3 -0.40 17.66 -0.45
CA ASP A 3 -0.07 16.40 0.19
C ASP A 3 -0.11 15.29 -0.86
N GLN A 4 1.00 14.61 -1.05
CA GLN A 4 1.11 13.55 -2.05
C GLN A 4 0.60 12.21 -1.53
N GLY A 5 0.30 12.12 -0.25
CA GLY A 5 -0.20 10.89 0.33
C GLY A 5 0.78 10.24 1.28
N VAL A 6 0.59 8.94 1.49
CA VAL A 6 1.39 8.18 2.45
C VAL A 6 1.74 6.81 1.88
N TRP A 7 2.77 6.20 2.45
CA TRP A 7 3.15 4.84 2.11
C TRP A 7 3.67 4.13 3.35
N ALA A 8 3.63 2.82 3.34
CA ALA A 8 4.15 2.02 4.42
C ALA A 8 4.86 0.80 3.84
N GLU A 9 5.81 0.28 4.60
CA GLU A 9 6.57 -0.87 4.16
C GLU A 9 6.60 -1.90 5.29
N VAL A 10 6.38 -3.17 4.95
CA VAL A 10 6.42 -4.24 5.91
C VAL A 10 7.18 -5.43 5.34
N ARG A 11 7.71 -6.24 6.23
CA ARG A 11 8.39 -7.47 5.86
C ARG A 11 7.69 -8.61 6.58
N VAL A 12 7.12 -9.54 5.82
CA VAL A 12 6.34 -10.66 6.35
C VAL A 12 6.67 -11.92 5.57
N GLY A 13 6.99 -12.98 6.28
CA GLY A 13 7.21 -14.28 5.65
C GLY A 13 8.29 -14.29 4.58
N GLY A 14 9.30 -13.46 4.74
CA GLY A 14 10.39 -13.37 3.77
C GLY A 14 10.10 -12.48 2.58
N GLU A 15 8.93 -11.85 2.55
CA GLU A 15 8.57 -10.91 1.49
C GLU A 15 8.47 -9.50 2.02
N GLN A 16 8.83 -8.54 1.19
CA GLN A 16 8.75 -7.12 1.53
C GLN A 16 7.66 -6.48 0.68
N LEU A 17 6.69 -5.87 1.35
CA LEU A 17 5.56 -5.24 0.68
C LEU A 17 5.56 -3.74 0.93
N ARG A 18 5.15 -2.98 -0.08
CA ARG A 18 4.92 -1.54 0.05
C ARG A 18 3.47 -1.24 -0.25
N LEU A 19 2.86 -0.52 0.65
CA LEU A 19 1.47 -0.11 0.53
C LEU A 19 1.44 1.39 0.28
N PHE A 20 0.60 1.81 -0.67
CA PHE A 20 0.55 3.22 -1.07
C PHE A 20 -0.88 3.73 -1.01
N SER A 21 -1.04 4.96 -0.53
CA SER A 21 -2.25 5.74 -0.70
C SER A 21 -1.79 7.12 -1.13
N GLU A 22 -1.82 7.39 -2.41
CA GLU A 22 -1.15 8.57 -2.97
C GLU A 22 -2.05 9.34 -3.90
N ARG A 23 -1.83 10.65 -3.90
CA ARG A 23 -2.56 11.59 -4.75
C ARG A 23 -1.74 11.91 -5.99
N ASN A 24 -2.40 11.85 -7.13
CA ASN A 24 -1.78 12.28 -8.38
C ASN A 24 -2.77 13.16 -9.15
N ALA A 25 -2.46 13.47 -10.41
CA ALA A 25 -3.31 14.35 -11.20
C ALA A 25 -4.72 13.82 -11.40
N GLN A 26 -4.93 12.53 -11.22
CA GLN A 26 -6.23 11.89 -11.44
C GLN A 26 -6.98 11.62 -10.13
N GLY A 27 -6.42 12.04 -9.01
CA GLY A 27 -7.04 11.83 -7.70
C GLY A 27 -6.19 10.95 -6.81
N VAL A 28 -6.82 10.34 -5.82
CA VAL A 28 -6.13 9.48 -4.86
C VAL A 28 -6.26 8.04 -5.30
N GLN A 29 -5.19 7.28 -5.17
CA GLN A 29 -5.17 5.87 -5.57
C GLN A 29 -4.46 5.03 -4.51
N ALA A 30 -4.97 3.81 -4.33
CA ALA A 30 -4.36 2.82 -3.45
C ALA A 30 -3.65 1.77 -4.29
N SER A 31 -2.52 1.28 -3.81
CA SER A 31 -1.80 0.21 -4.50
C SER A 31 -0.91 -0.54 -3.51
N VAL A 32 -0.52 -1.76 -3.89
CA VAL A 32 0.39 -2.58 -3.08
C VAL A 32 1.40 -3.22 -4.03
N TYR A 33 2.66 -3.07 -3.69
CA TYR A 33 3.76 -3.60 -4.50
C TYR A 33 4.57 -4.61 -3.68
N ASN A 34 4.90 -5.75 -4.30
CA ASN A 34 5.78 -6.73 -3.68
C ASN A 34 7.20 -6.45 -4.15
N VAL A 35 8.03 -5.91 -3.26
CA VAL A 35 9.40 -5.53 -3.57
C VAL A 35 10.25 -6.75 -3.86
N THR A 36 10.04 -7.82 -3.11
CA THR A 36 10.83 -9.05 -3.26
C THR A 36 10.56 -9.72 -4.60
N ALA A 37 9.31 -9.85 -4.97
CA ALA A 37 8.91 -10.48 -6.24
C ALA A 37 8.92 -9.51 -7.41
N LYS A 38 9.04 -8.20 -7.14
CA LYS A 38 9.08 -7.15 -8.15
C LYS A 38 7.81 -7.13 -9.01
N ASN A 39 6.66 -7.28 -8.37
CA ASN A 39 5.39 -7.18 -9.07
C ASN A 39 4.34 -6.48 -8.21
N TRP A 40 3.30 -5.99 -8.86
CA TRP A 40 2.18 -5.37 -8.17
C TRP A 40 1.23 -6.44 -7.67
N ILE A 41 0.95 -6.42 -6.36
CA ILE A 41 -0.08 -7.27 -5.78
C ILE A 41 -1.44 -6.68 -6.10
N ALA A 42 -1.55 -5.35 -5.96
CA ALA A 42 -2.76 -4.61 -6.30
C ALA A 42 -2.32 -3.37 -7.07
N PRO A 43 -2.61 -3.31 -8.37
CA PRO A 43 -2.31 -2.11 -9.14
C PRO A 43 -3.21 -0.96 -8.70
N SER A 44 -2.90 0.24 -9.15
CA SER A 44 -3.59 1.45 -8.71
C SER A 44 -5.11 1.32 -8.76
N GLU A 45 -5.75 1.63 -7.65
CA GLU A 45 -7.19 1.60 -7.51
C GLU A 45 -7.66 2.98 -7.07
N PRO A 46 -8.56 3.64 -7.81
CA PRO A 46 -9.07 4.96 -7.40
C PRO A 46 -9.84 4.87 -6.09
N VAL A 47 -9.64 5.84 -5.22
CA VAL A 47 -10.33 5.95 -3.94
C VAL A 47 -10.73 7.40 -3.72
N ASP A 48 -11.55 7.65 -2.70
CA ASP A 48 -12.06 8.99 -2.45
C ASP A 48 -11.05 9.89 -1.75
N ASP A 49 -10.28 9.35 -0.83
CA ASP A 49 -9.31 10.15 -0.08
C ASP A 49 -8.18 9.26 0.44
N ILE A 50 -7.21 9.90 1.10
CA ILE A 50 -6.02 9.22 1.59
C ILE A 50 -6.38 8.13 2.61
N GLU A 51 -7.33 8.41 3.52
CA GLU A 51 -7.71 7.42 4.54
C GLU A 51 -8.36 6.19 3.91
N GLN A 52 -9.22 6.39 2.93
CA GLN A 52 -9.80 5.26 2.22
C GLN A 52 -8.74 4.48 1.46
N GLY A 53 -7.77 5.19 0.89
CA GLY A 53 -6.66 4.54 0.20
C GLY A 53 -5.84 3.65 1.12
N LYS A 54 -5.60 4.11 2.36
CA LYS A 54 -4.91 3.29 3.35
C LYS A 54 -5.70 2.02 3.66
N ASP A 55 -7.00 2.16 3.85
CA ASP A 55 -7.86 1.01 4.15
C ASP A 55 -7.86 -0.01 3.00
N ARG A 56 -7.94 0.48 1.77
CA ARG A 56 -7.94 -0.40 0.61
C ARG A 56 -6.60 -1.10 0.42
N ALA A 57 -5.49 -0.40 0.60
CA ALA A 57 -4.18 -1.01 0.50
C ALA A 57 -4.00 -2.08 1.56
N VAL A 58 -4.45 -1.81 2.78
CA VAL A 58 -4.39 -2.79 3.87
C VAL A 58 -5.22 -4.03 3.53
N ALA A 59 -6.42 -3.84 2.99
CA ALA A 59 -7.28 -4.95 2.61
C ALA A 59 -6.62 -5.84 1.55
N HIS A 60 -6.01 -5.24 0.55
CA HIS A 60 -5.30 -5.99 -0.49
C HIS A 60 -4.10 -6.74 0.07
N ALA A 61 -3.32 -6.09 0.93
CA ALA A 61 -2.16 -6.72 1.54
C ALA A 61 -2.57 -7.90 2.41
N ARG A 62 -3.63 -7.75 3.20
CA ARG A 62 -4.14 -8.83 4.05
C ARG A 62 -4.60 -10.02 3.22
N ALA A 63 -5.32 -9.76 2.14
CA ALA A 63 -5.80 -10.83 1.27
C ALA A 63 -4.64 -11.61 0.66
N TYR A 64 -3.62 -10.89 0.22
CA TYR A 64 -2.43 -11.51 -0.34
C TYR A 64 -1.71 -12.39 0.68
N LEU A 65 -1.50 -11.87 1.89
CA LEU A 65 -0.79 -12.59 2.92
C LEU A 65 -1.55 -13.84 3.39
N ARG A 66 -2.88 -13.76 3.41
CA ARG A 66 -3.72 -14.90 3.77
C ARG A 66 -3.59 -16.02 2.73
N LYS A 67 -3.54 -15.66 1.46
CA LYS A 67 -3.32 -16.63 0.39
C LYS A 67 -1.94 -17.23 0.41
N SER A 68 -0.94 -16.43 0.77
CA SER A 68 0.46 -16.84 0.70
C SER A 68 0.87 -17.80 1.81
N GLY A 69 0.08 -17.96 2.85
CA GLY A 69 0.44 -18.84 3.95
C GLY A 69 -0.27 -18.47 5.23
N ASN A 70 -1.41 -17.85 5.11
CA ASN A 70 -2.21 -17.44 6.27
C ASN A 70 -1.41 -16.53 7.22
N LEU A 71 -0.62 -15.64 6.63
CA LEU A 71 0.22 -14.71 7.37
C LEU A 71 -0.60 -13.48 7.78
N GLU A 72 -0.21 -12.85 8.88
CA GLU A 72 -0.87 -11.65 9.36
C GLU A 72 -0.07 -10.41 9.01
N LEU A 73 -0.77 -9.34 8.67
CA LEU A 73 -0.13 -8.06 8.39
C LEU A 73 0.24 -7.40 9.71
N PRO A 74 1.53 -7.07 9.92
CA PRO A 74 1.94 -6.38 11.14
C PRO A 74 1.42 -4.94 11.17
N SER A 75 1.57 -4.29 12.31
CA SER A 75 1.24 -2.87 12.42
C SER A 75 2.03 -2.06 11.42
N LEU A 76 1.36 -1.12 10.79
CA LEU A 76 1.97 -0.28 9.76
C LEU A 76 2.37 1.06 10.33
N GLU A 77 3.49 1.55 9.85
CA GLU A 77 3.94 2.91 10.12
C GLU A 77 3.88 3.68 8.81
N TRP A 78 2.85 4.50 8.67
CA TRP A 78 2.65 5.29 7.46
C TRP A 78 3.57 6.48 7.44
N LYS A 79 4.27 6.64 6.33
CA LYS A 79 5.18 7.76 6.12
C LYS A 79 4.62 8.63 5.01
N LYS A 80 4.91 9.92 5.08
CA LYS A 80 4.46 10.83 4.04
C LYS A 80 5.23 10.59 2.75
N SER A 81 4.49 10.50 1.65
CA SER A 81 5.09 10.51 0.33
C SER A 81 5.56 11.93 0.08
N ASN A 82 6.84 12.10 -0.02
CA ASN A 82 7.41 13.42 -0.18
C ASN A 82 8.07 13.52 -1.53
N SER A 83 7.51 14.33 -2.38
CA SER A 83 8.04 14.52 -3.72
C SER A 83 8.96 15.74 -3.77
N ALA A 84 9.63 15.99 -2.71
CA ALA A 84 10.49 17.16 -2.55
C ALA A 84 11.29 17.49 -3.80
#